data_dbfa82763a2c86f1a921a7b7ca183c5a
#
_entry.id   dbfa82763a2c86f1a921a7b7ca183c5a
#
_cell.length_a   1.000
_cell.length_b   1.000
_cell.length_c   1.000
_cell.angle_alpha   90.00
_cell.angle_beta   90.00
_cell.angle_gamma   90.00
#
_symmetry.space_group_name_H-M   'P 1'
#
loop_
_entity.id
_entity.type
_entity.pdbx_description
1 polymer ?
#
loop_
_entity_poly.entity_id
_entity_poly.type
_entity_poly.pdbx_seq_one_letter_code
_entity_poly.pdbx_strand_id
1 'polypeptide(L)'
;NLAESYARQPEKIASRVYGGRMGNGDESTGEGYKFRGRGYIQLTGKQNYTNFAKFIGEDTVSNPDLVATKYPLASAAFFFDSNKLWSICDKGADDATITAVTKRVNGGTIGLPDRIKHFKEYYNLLK
;
A
#
# COMPACT_ATOMS: atom_id res chain seq x y z
N ASN A 1 -26.34 -9.96 15.52
CA ASN A 1 -25.74 -10.68 14.41
C ASN A 1 -24.25 -10.28 14.24
N LEU A 2 -23.58 -10.88 13.28
CA LEU A 2 -22.15 -10.64 13.06
C LEU A 2 -21.86 -9.16 12.71
N ALA A 3 -22.68 -8.55 11.88
CA ALA A 3 -22.53 -7.15 11.50
C ALA A 3 -22.62 -6.21 12.70
N GLU A 4 -23.52 -6.45 13.62
CA GLU A 4 -23.67 -5.65 14.83
C GLU A 4 -22.44 -5.81 15.74
N SER A 5 -21.92 -7.02 15.85
CA SER A 5 -20.72 -7.29 16.67
C SER A 5 -19.49 -6.52 16.18
N TYR A 6 -19.44 -6.21 14.89
CA TYR A 6 -18.31 -5.52 14.28
C TYR A 6 -18.56 -4.03 14.03
N ALA A 7 -19.80 -3.54 14.22
CA ALA A 7 -20.15 -2.16 13.94
C ALA A 7 -19.27 -1.17 14.73
N ARG A 8 -18.70 -0.20 14.03
CA ARG A 8 -17.86 0.85 14.60
C ARG A 8 -16.62 0.34 15.37
N GLN A 9 -16.14 -0.86 15.02
CA GLN A 9 -14.95 -1.44 15.63
C GLN A 9 -13.91 -1.71 14.55
N PRO A 10 -13.16 -0.68 14.10
CA PRO A 10 -12.22 -0.81 12.99
C PRO A 10 -11.15 -1.88 13.22
N GLU A 11 -10.71 -2.08 14.47
CA GLU A 11 -9.74 -3.12 14.79
C GLU A 11 -10.28 -4.51 14.51
N LYS A 12 -11.51 -4.77 14.93
CA LYS A 12 -12.16 -6.06 14.69
C LYS A 12 -12.45 -6.27 13.21
N ILE A 13 -12.91 -5.23 12.52
CA ILE A 13 -13.20 -5.29 11.09
C ILE A 13 -11.93 -5.62 10.31
N ALA A 14 -10.85 -4.91 10.56
CA ALA A 14 -9.57 -5.14 9.87
C ALA A 14 -9.01 -6.53 10.18
N SER A 15 -9.09 -6.97 11.44
CA SER A 15 -8.62 -8.29 11.83
C SER A 15 -9.42 -9.41 11.18
N ARG A 16 -10.73 -9.20 10.96
CA ARG A 16 -11.58 -10.15 10.26
C ARG A 16 -11.27 -10.21 8.76
N VAL A 17 -11.17 -9.03 8.13
CA VAL A 17 -10.99 -8.95 6.68
C VAL A 17 -9.61 -9.45 6.25
N TYR A 18 -8.57 -9.09 6.99
CA TYR A 18 -7.19 -9.38 6.62
C TYR A 18 -6.56 -10.52 7.41
N GLY A 19 -7.26 -11.08 8.40
CA GLY A 19 -6.78 -12.21 9.15
C GLY A 19 -6.52 -13.42 8.26
N GLY A 20 -5.41 -14.11 8.48
CA GLY A 20 -5.00 -15.26 7.69
C GLY A 20 -4.56 -14.94 6.26
N ARG A 21 -4.43 -13.66 5.92
CA ARG A 21 -4.04 -13.21 4.58
C ARG A 21 -2.76 -12.39 4.63
N MET A 22 -2.01 -12.38 3.52
CA MET A 22 -0.79 -11.57 3.38
C MET A 22 0.21 -11.78 4.52
N GLY A 23 0.31 -13.00 5.01
CA GLY A 23 1.23 -13.35 6.09
C GLY A 23 0.73 -13.03 7.49
N ASN A 24 -0.46 -12.43 7.63
CA ASN A 24 -1.06 -12.20 8.94
C ASN A 24 -1.54 -13.52 9.57
N GLY A 25 -1.49 -13.58 10.90
CA GLY A 25 -2.17 -14.64 11.63
C GLY A 25 -3.68 -14.51 11.50
N ASP A 26 -4.41 -15.46 12.11
CA ASP A 26 -5.88 -15.45 12.05
C ASP A 26 -6.46 -14.21 12.77
N GLU A 27 -7.80 -14.09 12.73
CA GLU A 27 -8.50 -12.95 13.32
C GLU A 27 -8.13 -12.73 14.79
N SER A 28 -7.91 -13.80 15.54
CA SER A 28 -7.63 -13.74 16.98
C SER A 28 -6.28 -13.08 17.31
N THR A 29 -5.34 -13.09 16.37
CA THR A 29 -4.01 -12.47 16.57
C THR A 29 -4.05 -10.94 16.52
N GLY A 30 -5.08 -10.35 15.92
CA GLY A 30 -5.16 -8.91 15.68
C GLY A 30 -4.18 -8.41 14.62
N GLU A 31 -3.48 -9.30 13.92
CA GLU A 31 -2.46 -8.90 12.94
C GLU A 31 -3.06 -8.22 11.71
N GLY A 32 -4.29 -8.53 11.37
CA GLY A 32 -4.98 -7.84 10.29
C GLY A 32 -5.06 -6.33 10.56
N TYR A 33 -5.35 -5.92 11.77
CA TYR A 33 -5.34 -4.51 12.16
C TYR A 33 -3.93 -3.99 12.40
N LYS A 34 -3.08 -4.77 13.07
CA LYS A 34 -1.71 -4.37 13.38
C LYS A 34 -0.94 -3.97 12.11
N PHE A 35 -1.12 -4.74 11.04
CA PHE A 35 -0.45 -4.50 9.77
C PHE A 35 -1.39 -3.91 8.72
N ARG A 36 -2.26 -2.99 9.17
CA ARG A 36 -3.16 -2.25 8.29
C ARG A 36 -2.37 -1.32 7.37
N GLY A 37 -3.04 -0.83 6.33
CA GLY A 37 -2.41 0.07 5.37
C GLY A 37 -1.82 1.32 6.01
N ARG A 38 -0.56 1.61 5.70
CA ARG A 38 0.16 2.80 6.15
C ARG A 38 1.06 3.32 5.04
N GLY A 39 1.40 4.61 5.13
CA GLY A 39 2.26 5.27 4.14
C GLY A 39 1.50 5.67 2.89
N TYR A 40 2.20 6.26 1.93
CA TYR A 40 1.58 6.84 0.74
C TYR A 40 0.95 5.81 -0.21
N ILE A 41 1.45 4.56 -0.20
CA ILE A 41 0.92 3.49 -1.05
C ILE A 41 0.13 2.47 -0.22
N GLN A 42 -0.13 2.77 1.04
CA GLN A 42 -0.88 1.87 1.93
C GLN A 42 -0.26 0.47 2.00
N LEU A 43 0.98 0.41 2.51
CA LEU A 43 1.66 -0.86 2.78
C LEU A 43 0.81 -1.69 3.74
N THR A 44 0.38 -2.88 3.35
CA THR A 44 -0.59 -3.69 4.09
C THR A 44 -0.11 -5.13 4.21
N GLY A 45 -0.33 -5.74 5.39
CA GLY A 45 -0.06 -7.15 5.64
C GLY A 45 1.32 -7.42 6.21
N LYS A 46 1.39 -8.39 7.12
CA LYS A 46 2.63 -8.72 7.84
C LYS A 46 3.78 -9.06 6.91
N GLN A 47 3.50 -9.80 5.83
CA GLN A 47 4.54 -10.17 4.87
C GLN A 47 5.18 -8.93 4.23
N ASN A 48 4.37 -7.96 3.84
CA ASN A 48 4.87 -6.72 3.25
C ASN A 48 5.64 -5.88 4.25
N TYR A 49 5.19 -5.80 5.50
CA TYR A 49 5.93 -5.10 6.56
C TYR A 49 7.28 -5.78 6.84
N THR A 50 7.31 -7.11 6.82
CA THR A 50 8.55 -7.87 7.02
C THR A 50 9.54 -7.59 5.89
N ASN A 51 9.08 -7.62 4.65
CA ASN A 51 9.92 -7.32 3.50
C ASN A 51 10.42 -5.88 3.52
N PHE A 52 9.55 -4.95 3.90
CA PHE A 52 9.94 -3.54 4.03
C PHE A 52 10.98 -3.34 5.13
N ALA A 53 10.82 -4.01 6.26
CA ALA A 53 11.79 -3.95 7.36
C ALA A 53 13.20 -4.34 6.88
N LYS A 54 13.28 -5.37 6.06
CA LYS A 54 14.56 -5.81 5.47
C LYS A 54 15.12 -4.76 4.50
N PHE A 55 14.25 -4.12 3.75
CA PHE A 55 14.63 -3.11 2.77
C PHE A 55 15.26 -1.88 3.42
N ILE A 56 14.67 -1.39 4.51
CA ILE A 56 15.15 -0.17 5.18
C ILE A 56 16.12 -0.44 6.35
N GLY A 57 16.25 -1.70 6.78
CA GLY A 57 17.10 -2.05 7.91
C GLY A 57 16.55 -1.64 9.27
N GLU A 58 15.23 -1.46 9.39
CA GLU A 58 14.57 -1.12 10.65
C GLU A 58 13.37 -2.04 10.91
N ASP A 59 13.05 -2.26 12.20
CA ASP A 59 12.02 -3.22 12.61
C ASP A 59 10.62 -2.58 12.55
N THR A 60 10.03 -2.59 11.36
CA THR A 60 8.65 -2.14 11.16
C THR A 60 7.62 -3.20 11.52
N VAL A 61 8.05 -4.41 11.84
CA VAL A 61 7.13 -5.48 12.28
C VAL A 61 6.74 -5.27 13.73
N SER A 62 7.71 -4.97 14.60
CA SER A 62 7.43 -4.64 16.00
C SER A 62 6.85 -3.24 16.16
N ASN A 63 7.21 -2.32 15.28
CA ASN A 63 6.74 -0.93 15.30
C ASN A 63 6.14 -0.53 13.95
N PRO A 64 4.93 -1.04 13.60
CA PRO A 64 4.34 -0.76 12.28
C PRO A 64 4.07 0.73 12.01
N ASP A 65 3.86 1.53 13.05
CA ASP A 65 3.60 2.96 12.90
C ASP A 65 4.75 3.72 12.27
N LEU A 66 5.98 3.18 12.30
CA LEU A 66 7.13 3.78 11.63
C LEU A 66 6.89 4.00 10.13
N VAL A 67 6.09 3.14 9.50
CA VAL A 67 5.74 3.28 8.09
C VAL A 67 5.00 4.61 7.83
N ALA A 68 4.11 5.00 8.74
CA ALA A 68 3.36 6.25 8.62
C ALA A 68 4.13 7.46 9.11
N THR A 69 4.90 7.33 10.19
CA THR A 69 5.51 8.47 10.88
C THR A 69 6.91 8.81 10.37
N LYS A 70 7.72 7.81 10.04
CA LYS A 70 9.12 8.02 9.69
C LYS A 70 9.45 7.67 8.24
N TYR A 71 8.77 6.67 7.68
CA TYR A 71 9.11 6.13 6.36
C TYR A 71 7.95 6.09 5.36
N PRO A 72 7.04 7.09 5.32
CA PRO A 72 5.91 7.01 4.37
C PRO A 72 6.35 7.05 2.91
N LEU A 73 7.35 7.88 2.58
CA LEU A 73 7.87 7.97 1.21
C LEU A 73 8.70 6.74 0.85
N ALA A 74 9.52 6.25 1.79
CA ALA A 74 10.33 5.06 1.56
C ALA A 74 9.46 3.83 1.30
N SER A 75 8.28 3.75 1.94
CA SER A 75 7.34 2.65 1.69
C SER A 75 6.82 2.66 0.25
N ALA A 76 6.58 3.84 -0.29
CA ALA A 76 6.18 3.99 -1.70
C ALA A 76 7.31 3.57 -2.64
N ALA A 77 8.54 3.99 -2.37
CA ALA A 77 9.71 3.60 -3.14
C ALA A 77 9.91 2.08 -3.11
N PHE A 78 9.75 1.46 -1.96
CA PHE A 78 9.80 0.01 -1.80
C PHE A 78 8.74 -0.69 -2.67
N PHE A 79 7.52 -0.19 -2.66
CA PHE A 79 6.43 -0.76 -3.47
C PHE A 79 6.78 -0.70 -4.95
N PHE A 80 7.29 0.44 -5.42
CA PHE A 80 7.67 0.62 -6.82
C PHE A 80 8.81 -0.33 -7.21
N ASP A 81 9.79 -0.49 -6.33
CA ASP A 81 10.91 -1.39 -6.56
C ASP A 81 10.46 -2.86 -6.57
N SER A 82 9.71 -3.28 -5.57
CA SER A 82 9.23 -4.66 -5.42
C SER A 82 8.32 -5.11 -6.55
N ASN A 83 7.54 -4.19 -7.11
CA ASN A 83 6.62 -4.47 -8.21
C ASN A 83 7.18 -4.07 -9.58
N LYS A 84 8.45 -3.67 -9.62
CA LYS A 84 9.16 -3.27 -10.84
C LYS A 84 8.47 -2.14 -11.60
N LEU A 85 7.86 -1.22 -10.84
CA LEU A 85 7.12 -0.10 -11.42
C LEU A 85 8.05 0.95 -12.03
N TRP A 86 9.30 1.05 -11.57
CA TRP A 86 10.27 1.99 -12.14
C TRP A 86 10.46 1.76 -13.63
N SER A 87 10.57 0.50 -14.07
CA SER A 87 10.74 0.18 -15.48
C SER A 87 9.50 0.55 -16.31
N ILE A 88 8.31 0.51 -15.70
CA ILE A 88 7.08 0.96 -16.35
C ILE A 88 7.08 2.49 -16.46
N CYS A 89 7.46 3.19 -15.39
CA CYS A 89 7.54 4.65 -15.37
C CYS A 89 8.55 5.20 -16.36
N ASP A 90 9.65 4.46 -16.61
CA ASP A 90 10.69 4.87 -17.55
C ASP A 90 10.19 4.97 -18.99
N LYS A 91 9.05 4.39 -19.30
CA LYS A 91 8.44 4.48 -20.63
C LYS A 91 7.83 5.84 -20.95
N GLY A 92 7.72 6.71 -19.93
CA GLY A 92 7.23 8.06 -20.10
C GLY A 92 5.91 8.34 -19.39
N ALA A 93 5.26 9.44 -19.79
CA ALA A 93 4.05 9.92 -19.15
C ALA A 93 2.81 9.82 -20.06
N ASP A 94 2.78 8.83 -20.96
CA ASP A 94 1.62 8.61 -21.82
C ASP A 94 0.48 7.87 -21.08
N ASP A 95 -0.69 7.85 -21.69
CA ASP A 95 -1.88 7.25 -21.09
C ASP A 95 -1.69 5.74 -20.84
N ALA A 96 -0.99 5.05 -21.72
CA ALA A 96 -0.73 3.62 -21.55
C ALA A 96 0.15 3.34 -20.34
N THR A 97 1.19 4.13 -20.14
CA THR A 97 2.09 4.02 -18.98
C THR A 97 1.36 4.33 -17.68
N ILE A 98 0.57 5.41 -17.64
CA ILE A 98 -0.19 5.80 -16.45
C ILE A 98 -1.22 4.72 -16.11
N THR A 99 -1.87 4.15 -17.13
CA THR A 99 -2.82 3.04 -16.95
C THR A 99 -2.13 1.82 -16.36
N ALA A 100 -0.95 1.47 -16.87
CA ALA A 100 -0.20 0.30 -16.39
C ALA A 100 0.19 0.46 -14.92
N VAL A 101 0.71 1.63 -14.52
CA VAL A 101 1.06 1.92 -13.12
C VAL A 101 -0.19 1.89 -12.24
N THR A 102 -1.29 2.51 -12.69
CA THR A 102 -2.54 2.55 -11.93
C THR A 102 -3.07 1.15 -11.66
N LYS A 103 -3.06 0.28 -12.65
CA LYS A 103 -3.49 -1.12 -12.48
C LYS A 103 -2.63 -1.87 -11.48
N ARG A 104 -1.32 -1.64 -11.49
CA ARG A 104 -0.42 -2.28 -10.54
C ARG A 104 -0.67 -1.82 -9.11
N VAL A 105 -0.95 -0.54 -8.91
CA VAL A 105 -1.17 0.02 -7.58
C VAL A 105 -2.54 -0.34 -7.04
N ASN A 106 -3.60 -0.19 -7.84
CA ASN A 106 -4.99 -0.35 -7.39
C ASN A 106 -5.62 -1.70 -7.75
N GLY A 107 -4.99 -2.47 -8.64
CA GLY A 107 -5.61 -3.66 -9.19
C GLY A 107 -6.71 -3.36 -10.20
N GLY A 108 -6.90 -2.07 -10.58
CA GLY A 108 -7.93 -1.64 -11.51
C GLY A 108 -7.73 -0.21 -11.95
N THR A 109 -8.75 0.38 -12.54
CA THR A 109 -8.66 1.72 -13.16
C THR A 109 -9.51 2.78 -12.48
N ILE A 110 -9.98 2.54 -11.24
CA ILE A 110 -10.76 3.53 -10.50
C ILE A 110 -9.92 4.80 -10.29
N GLY A 111 -10.48 5.94 -10.66
CA GLY A 111 -9.77 7.23 -10.56
C GLY A 111 -8.75 7.47 -11.66
N LEU A 112 -8.68 6.61 -12.67
CA LEU A 112 -7.70 6.74 -13.75
C LEU A 112 -7.78 8.07 -14.51
N PRO A 113 -8.96 8.60 -14.90
CA PRO A 113 -8.99 9.88 -15.60
C PRO A 113 -8.34 11.02 -14.82
N ASP A 114 -8.63 11.13 -13.52
CA ASP A 114 -8.03 12.16 -12.67
C ASP A 114 -6.53 11.96 -12.52
N ARG A 115 -6.09 10.71 -12.38
CA ARG A 115 -4.68 10.39 -12.24
C ARG A 115 -3.89 10.73 -13.50
N ILE A 116 -4.45 10.46 -14.66
CA ILE A 116 -3.84 10.84 -15.94
C ILE A 116 -3.69 12.35 -16.02
N LYS A 117 -4.74 13.09 -15.67
CA LYS A 117 -4.73 14.55 -15.69
C LYS A 117 -3.64 15.12 -14.77
N HIS A 118 -3.63 14.69 -13.51
CA HIS A 118 -2.65 15.20 -12.55
C HIS A 118 -1.22 14.78 -12.89
N PHE A 119 -1.03 13.56 -13.34
CA PHE A 119 0.30 13.08 -13.74
C PHE A 119 0.87 13.94 -14.87
N LYS A 120 0.07 14.22 -15.90
CA LYS A 120 0.51 15.06 -17.01
C LYS A 120 0.80 16.49 -16.57
N GLU A 121 -0.01 17.06 -15.68
CA GLU A 121 0.22 18.40 -15.13
C GLU A 121 1.58 18.46 -14.43
N TYR A 122 1.85 17.55 -13.50
CA TYR A 122 3.11 17.52 -12.75
C TYR A 122 4.31 17.22 -13.65
N TYR A 123 4.15 16.31 -14.59
CA TYR A 123 5.21 15.98 -15.54
C TYR A 123 5.63 17.21 -16.35
N ASN A 124 4.65 17.97 -16.83
CA ASN A 124 4.94 19.19 -17.59
C ASN A 124 5.60 20.28 -16.74
N LEU A 125 5.23 20.38 -15.46
CA LEU A 125 5.85 21.35 -14.54
C LEU A 125 7.31 21.03 -14.25
N LEU A 126 7.66 19.76 -14.19
CA LEU A 126 9.01 19.29 -13.86
C LEU A 126 9.92 19.14 -15.09
N LYS A 127 9.36 19.22 -16.26
CA LYS A 127 10.05 18.97 -17.54
C LYS A 127 11.03 20.10 -17.98
#